data_5bf9690eb89bf78f9ebf8df23b7c19b5
#
_entry.id   5bf9690eb89bf78f9ebf8df23b7c19b5
#
_cell.length_a   1.000
_cell.length_b   1.000
_cell.length_c   1.000
_cell.angle_alpha   90.00
_cell.angle_beta   90.00
_cell.angle_gamma   90.00
#
_symmetry.space_group_name_H-M   'P 1'
#
loop_
_entity.id
_entity.type
_entity.pdbx_description
1 polymer ?
#
loop_
_entity_poly.entity_id
_entity_poly.type
_entity_poly.pdbx_seq_one_letter_code
_entity_poly.pdbx_strand_id
1 'polypeptide(L)'
;MDLNILQHYWWILICILGGLLVFLLFVQGGQSLLYTIGKNKDERDLIVNTLGHKWEYTFTTLVVFGGAFFASFPLFYSTSFGGAYVVWMLILFCFVLQAVSYEYRNKKNNFLGSRTYEVFLMINGFAAPLLLGAAVATFFTGSPFRLGVMHDVEWMTPWRGLDALFVNQLFPGSSRFLPGTDISSPLFYSYYR
;
A
#
# COMPACT_ATOMS: atom_id res chain seq x y z
N MET A 1 6.20 -34.57 1.68
CA MET A 1 6.83 -33.23 1.73
C MET A 1 6.40 -32.61 3.04
N ASP A 2 7.34 -32.30 3.90
CA ASP A 2 6.99 -31.83 5.24
C ASP A 2 6.33 -30.46 5.16
N LEU A 3 5.23 -30.25 5.88
CA LEU A 3 4.44 -29.02 5.90
C LEU A 3 5.31 -27.79 6.20
N ASN A 4 6.28 -27.97 7.10
CA ASN A 4 7.26 -26.93 7.46
C ASN A 4 8.11 -26.48 6.26
N ILE A 5 8.55 -27.38 5.40
CA ILE A 5 9.36 -27.05 4.22
C ILE A 5 8.52 -26.19 3.25
N LEU A 6 7.26 -26.55 3.05
CA LEU A 6 6.36 -25.81 2.16
C LEU A 6 6.05 -24.41 2.69
N GLN A 7 5.86 -24.27 4.00
CA GLN A 7 5.66 -22.96 4.63
C GLN A 7 6.88 -22.05 4.48
N HIS A 8 8.10 -22.56 4.72
CA HIS A 8 9.34 -21.79 4.52
C HIS A 8 9.53 -21.41 3.05
N TYR A 9 9.21 -22.27 2.11
CA TYR A 9 9.27 -21.97 0.69
C TYR A 9 8.35 -20.76 0.33
N TRP A 10 7.10 -20.78 0.78
CA TRP A 10 6.17 -19.67 0.56
C TRP A 10 6.63 -18.38 1.23
N TRP A 11 7.18 -18.44 2.44
CA TRP A 11 7.75 -17.29 3.12
C TRP A 11 8.86 -16.64 2.31
N ILE A 12 9.81 -17.42 1.80
CA ILE A 12 10.91 -16.92 0.98
C ILE A 12 10.39 -16.24 -0.27
N LEU A 13 9.42 -16.86 -0.98
CA LEU A 13 8.82 -16.26 -2.17
C LEU A 13 8.17 -14.92 -1.89
N ILE A 14 7.38 -14.84 -0.82
CA ILE A 14 6.70 -13.59 -0.42
C ILE A 14 7.71 -12.52 -0.04
N CYS A 15 8.77 -12.86 0.68
CA CYS A 15 9.83 -11.92 1.02
C CYS A 15 10.54 -11.35 -0.21
N ILE A 16 10.84 -12.20 -1.20
CA ILE A 16 11.47 -11.75 -2.46
C ILE A 16 10.52 -10.82 -3.23
N LEU A 17 9.25 -11.20 -3.37
CA LEU A 17 8.25 -10.37 -4.06
C LEU A 17 8.02 -9.04 -3.33
N GLY A 18 7.96 -9.06 -2.00
CA GLY A 18 7.83 -7.86 -1.17
C GLY A 18 9.04 -6.93 -1.30
N GLY A 19 10.25 -7.48 -1.28
CA GLY A 19 11.48 -6.70 -1.50
C GLY A 19 11.53 -6.06 -2.89
N LEU A 20 11.14 -6.80 -3.92
CA LEU A 20 11.03 -6.28 -5.28
C LEU A 20 9.98 -5.16 -5.38
N LEU A 21 8.82 -5.35 -4.74
CA LEU A 21 7.76 -4.35 -4.70
C LEU A 21 8.24 -3.04 -4.04
N VAL A 22 8.91 -3.13 -2.89
CA VAL A 22 9.45 -1.95 -2.19
C VAL A 22 10.43 -1.20 -3.08
N PHE A 23 11.33 -1.92 -3.75
CA PHE A 23 12.27 -1.30 -4.70
C PHE A 23 11.55 -0.59 -5.85
N LEU A 24 10.56 -1.23 -6.47
CA LEU A 24 9.78 -0.64 -7.57
C LEU A 24 8.97 0.57 -7.11
N LEU A 25 8.37 0.54 -5.92
CA LEU A 25 7.66 1.68 -5.34
C LEU A 25 8.60 2.85 -5.05
N PHE A 26 9.82 2.57 -4.58
CA PHE A 26 10.82 3.62 -4.38
C PHE A 26 11.20 4.30 -5.69
N VAL A 27 11.46 3.52 -6.75
CA VAL A 27 11.72 4.05 -8.10
C VAL A 27 10.53 4.84 -8.62
N GLN A 28 9.31 4.33 -8.43
CA GLN A 28 8.08 5.01 -8.85
C GLN A 28 7.85 6.31 -8.06
N GLY A 29 8.24 6.36 -6.81
CA GLY A 29 8.19 7.56 -5.97
C GLY A 29 9.01 8.73 -6.53
N GLY A 30 9.97 8.47 -7.42
CA GLY A 30 10.74 9.50 -8.14
C GLY A 30 9.87 10.46 -8.95
N GLN A 31 8.63 10.09 -9.30
CA GLN A 31 7.66 11.02 -9.92
C GLN A 31 7.32 12.23 -9.05
N SER A 32 7.47 12.14 -7.73
CA SER A 32 7.26 13.25 -6.81
C SER A 32 8.26 14.41 -7.04
N LEU A 33 9.44 14.09 -7.58
CA LEU A 33 10.51 15.03 -7.88
C LEU A 33 10.40 15.65 -9.28
N LEU A 34 9.30 15.40 -10.00
CA LEU A 34 9.10 15.80 -11.38
C LEU A 34 9.38 17.29 -11.63
N TYR A 35 8.86 18.17 -10.77
CA TYR A 35 9.07 19.62 -10.89
C TYR A 35 10.40 20.10 -10.30
N THR A 36 11.02 19.30 -9.46
CA THR A 36 12.34 19.63 -8.88
C THR A 36 13.45 19.37 -9.86
N ILE A 37 13.36 18.25 -10.59
CA ILE A 37 14.39 17.81 -11.55
C ILE A 37 14.09 18.35 -12.95
N GLY A 38 12.84 18.21 -13.43
CA GLY A 38 12.40 18.64 -14.75
C GLY A 38 12.03 20.11 -14.79
N LYS A 39 12.97 20.99 -15.13
CA LYS A 39 12.75 22.45 -15.24
C LYS A 39 12.01 22.78 -16.54
N ASN A 40 12.38 22.12 -17.63
CA ASN A 40 11.81 22.30 -18.95
C ASN A 40 10.69 21.29 -19.22
N LYS A 41 9.81 21.61 -20.19
CA LYS A 41 8.73 20.69 -20.58
C LYS A 41 9.28 19.37 -21.14
N ASP A 42 10.31 19.44 -21.97
CA ASP A 42 10.91 18.28 -22.61
C ASP A 42 11.56 17.33 -21.60
N GLU A 43 12.20 17.89 -20.57
CA GLU A 43 12.77 17.12 -19.45
C GLU A 43 11.69 16.39 -18.68
N ARG A 44 10.56 17.06 -18.39
CA ARG A 44 9.43 16.42 -17.69
C ARG A 44 8.79 15.33 -18.56
N ASP A 45 8.67 15.56 -19.86
CA ASP A 45 8.15 14.58 -20.81
C ASP A 45 9.03 13.32 -20.83
N LEU A 46 10.34 13.49 -20.79
CA LEU A 46 11.29 12.38 -20.71
C LEU A 46 11.14 11.58 -19.40
N ILE A 47 11.09 12.28 -18.27
CA ILE A 47 10.94 11.65 -16.94
C ILE A 47 9.61 10.87 -16.88
N VAL A 48 8.51 11.50 -17.26
CA VAL A 48 7.19 10.85 -17.22
C VAL A 48 7.12 9.66 -18.15
N ASN A 49 7.69 9.75 -19.34
CA ASN A 49 7.73 8.64 -20.28
C ASN A 49 8.54 7.45 -19.74
N THR A 50 9.69 7.74 -19.14
CA THR A 50 10.54 6.70 -18.54
C THR A 50 9.85 6.00 -17.36
N LEU A 51 9.19 6.76 -16.49
CA LEU A 51 8.45 6.21 -15.34
C LEU A 51 7.17 5.50 -15.78
N GLY A 52 6.49 5.99 -16.81
CA GLY A 52 5.29 5.38 -17.36
C GLY A 52 5.53 3.96 -17.88
N HIS A 53 6.65 3.72 -18.56
CA HIS A 53 7.03 2.38 -19.00
C HIS A 53 7.29 1.39 -17.85
N LYS A 54 7.68 1.89 -16.68
CA LYS A 54 7.91 1.07 -15.47
C LYS A 54 6.68 0.90 -14.62
N TRP A 55 5.67 1.73 -14.80
CA TRP A 55 4.46 1.71 -13.99
C TRP A 55 3.74 0.36 -14.03
N GLU A 56 3.63 -0.24 -15.21
CA GLU A 56 3.00 -1.55 -15.40
C GLU A 56 3.69 -2.64 -14.56
N TYR A 57 5.02 -2.65 -14.52
CA TYR A 57 5.78 -3.59 -13.70
C TYR A 57 5.52 -3.40 -12.21
N THR A 58 5.45 -2.15 -11.75
CA THR A 58 5.17 -1.83 -10.35
C THR A 58 3.77 -2.30 -9.96
N PHE A 59 2.77 -2.01 -10.79
CA PHE A 59 1.39 -2.41 -10.54
C PHE A 59 1.22 -3.93 -10.60
N THR A 60 1.79 -4.58 -11.59
CA THR A 60 1.76 -6.04 -11.73
C THR A 60 2.42 -6.71 -10.53
N THR A 61 3.58 -6.21 -10.09
CA THR A 61 4.27 -6.76 -8.91
C THR A 61 3.44 -6.57 -7.64
N LEU A 62 2.74 -5.44 -7.49
CA LEU A 62 1.82 -5.21 -6.37
C LEU A 62 0.68 -6.24 -6.36
N VAL A 63 0.06 -6.49 -7.51
CA VAL A 63 -1.03 -7.46 -7.63
C VAL A 63 -0.54 -8.88 -7.37
N VAL A 64 0.62 -9.26 -7.89
CA VAL A 64 1.23 -10.58 -7.68
C VAL A 64 1.61 -10.77 -6.21
N PHE A 65 2.24 -9.78 -5.59
CA PHE A 65 2.58 -9.80 -4.16
C PHE A 65 1.32 -9.93 -3.30
N GLY A 66 0.31 -9.08 -3.55
CA GLY A 66 -0.96 -9.13 -2.83
C GLY A 66 -1.67 -10.46 -2.98
N GLY A 67 -1.77 -10.99 -4.20
CA GLY A 67 -2.38 -12.30 -4.47
C GLY A 67 -1.65 -13.45 -3.78
N ALA A 68 -0.32 -13.49 -3.87
CA ALA A 68 0.50 -14.51 -3.22
C ALA A 68 0.41 -14.43 -1.69
N PHE A 69 0.44 -13.22 -1.14
CA PHE A 69 0.32 -12.98 0.29
C PHE A 69 -1.05 -13.42 0.82
N PHE A 70 -2.13 -13.04 0.15
CA PHE A 70 -3.48 -13.42 0.56
C PHE A 70 -3.77 -14.91 0.39
N ALA A 71 -3.23 -15.54 -0.64
CA ALA A 71 -3.34 -16.99 -0.82
C ALA A 71 -2.61 -17.76 0.28
N SER A 72 -1.48 -17.24 0.75
CA SER A 72 -0.70 -17.86 1.82
C SER A 72 -1.29 -17.61 3.21
N PHE A 73 -1.99 -16.48 3.40
CA PHE A 73 -2.55 -16.06 4.68
C PHE A 73 -4.05 -15.69 4.57
N PRO A 74 -4.94 -16.70 4.40
CA PRO A 74 -6.37 -16.43 4.15
C PRO A 74 -7.09 -15.73 5.30
N LEU A 75 -6.71 -15.98 6.55
CA LEU A 75 -7.27 -15.24 7.71
C LEU A 75 -6.88 -13.78 7.70
N PHE A 76 -5.65 -13.48 7.28
CA PHE A 76 -5.21 -12.11 7.11
C PHE A 76 -6.00 -11.40 6.01
N TYR A 77 -6.27 -12.08 4.90
CA TYR A 77 -7.09 -11.54 3.82
C TYR A 77 -8.47 -11.13 4.32
N SER A 78 -9.21 -12.01 5.00
CA SER A 78 -10.56 -11.73 5.47
C SER A 78 -10.58 -10.56 6.48
N THR A 79 -9.63 -10.54 7.40
CA THR A 79 -9.51 -9.48 8.42
C THR A 79 -9.09 -8.14 7.82
N SER A 80 -8.12 -8.13 6.93
CA SER A 80 -7.58 -6.91 6.33
C SER A 80 -8.58 -6.25 5.38
N PHE A 81 -9.22 -7.01 4.51
CA PHE A 81 -10.24 -6.45 3.59
C PHE A 81 -11.54 -6.12 4.30
N GLY A 82 -11.98 -6.91 5.26
CA GLY A 82 -13.15 -6.58 6.05
C GLY A 82 -12.95 -5.36 6.95
N GLY A 83 -11.78 -5.27 7.60
CA GLY A 83 -11.48 -4.20 8.55
C GLY A 83 -10.94 -2.92 7.91
N ALA A 84 -9.95 -3.03 7.04
CA ALA A 84 -9.26 -1.87 6.45
C ALA A 84 -9.72 -1.56 5.01
N TYR A 85 -10.98 -1.84 4.68
CA TYR A 85 -11.54 -1.65 3.34
C TYR A 85 -11.27 -0.27 2.76
N VAL A 86 -11.49 0.79 3.54
CA VAL A 86 -11.30 2.18 3.09
C VAL A 86 -9.84 2.44 2.69
N VAL A 87 -8.89 1.91 3.44
CA VAL A 87 -7.46 2.07 3.16
C VAL A 87 -7.09 1.40 1.84
N TRP A 88 -7.56 0.17 1.63
CA TRP A 88 -7.31 -0.56 0.38
C TRP A 88 -7.94 0.12 -0.82
N MET A 89 -9.13 0.69 -0.66
CA MET A 89 -9.80 1.46 -1.72
C MET A 89 -9.04 2.75 -2.04
N LEU A 90 -8.48 3.45 -1.05
CA LEU A 90 -7.64 4.62 -1.28
C LEU A 90 -6.35 4.28 -2.03
N ILE A 91 -5.69 3.18 -1.66
CA ILE A 91 -4.50 2.70 -2.37
C ILE A 91 -4.85 2.39 -3.84
N LEU A 92 -5.93 1.64 -4.06
CA LEU A 92 -6.41 1.33 -5.40
C LEU A 92 -6.71 2.60 -6.21
N PHE A 93 -7.39 3.57 -5.60
CA PHE A 93 -7.72 4.83 -6.24
C PHE A 93 -6.46 5.63 -6.63
N CYS A 94 -5.42 5.62 -5.80
CA CYS A 94 -4.12 6.19 -6.13
C CYS A 94 -3.54 5.55 -7.41
N PHE A 95 -3.54 4.23 -7.50
CA PHE A 95 -3.02 3.54 -8.69
C PHE A 95 -3.86 3.81 -9.94
N VAL A 96 -5.19 3.89 -9.82
CA VAL A 96 -6.08 4.25 -10.93
C VAL A 96 -5.81 5.67 -11.43
N LEU A 97 -5.69 6.64 -10.52
CA LEU A 97 -5.33 8.02 -10.90
C LEU A 97 -3.97 8.09 -11.58
N GLN A 98 -3.02 7.29 -11.12
CA GLN A 98 -1.69 7.20 -11.72
C GLN A 98 -1.75 6.65 -13.15
N ALA A 99 -2.49 5.56 -13.38
CA ALA A 99 -2.71 4.98 -14.70
C ALA A 99 -3.31 5.99 -15.67
N VAL A 100 -4.40 6.64 -15.25
CA VAL A 100 -5.10 7.65 -16.03
C VAL A 100 -4.15 8.81 -16.37
N SER A 101 -3.32 9.23 -15.43
CA SER A 101 -2.40 10.35 -15.62
C SER A 101 -1.32 10.03 -16.65
N TYR A 102 -0.76 8.83 -16.66
CA TYR A 102 0.21 8.42 -17.67
C TYR A 102 -0.41 8.33 -19.06
N GLU A 103 -1.60 7.75 -19.18
CA GLU A 103 -2.26 7.47 -20.45
C GLU A 103 -2.81 8.75 -21.11
N TYR A 104 -3.48 9.62 -20.33
CA TYR A 104 -4.23 10.76 -20.88
C TYR A 104 -3.44 12.07 -20.96
N ARG A 105 -2.26 12.17 -20.32
CA ARG A 105 -1.46 13.40 -20.29
C ARG A 105 -1.13 13.95 -21.69
N ASN A 106 -0.80 13.09 -22.64
CA ASN A 106 -0.34 13.46 -23.99
C ASN A 106 -1.43 13.36 -25.07
N LYS A 107 -2.68 13.04 -24.73
CA LYS A 107 -3.76 12.96 -25.72
C LYS A 107 -4.21 14.33 -26.20
N LYS A 108 -4.49 14.44 -27.52
CA LYS A 108 -4.86 15.70 -28.18
C LYS A 108 -6.17 16.32 -27.64
N ASN A 109 -7.10 15.54 -27.08
CA ASN A 109 -8.35 16.00 -26.47
C ASN A 109 -8.29 15.92 -24.94
N ASN A 110 -7.22 16.39 -24.35
CA ASN A 110 -7.02 16.38 -22.92
C ASN A 110 -7.93 17.41 -22.23
N PHE A 111 -8.97 16.94 -21.53
CA PHE A 111 -9.99 17.78 -20.87
C PHE A 111 -9.41 18.58 -19.69
N LEU A 112 -8.46 18.01 -18.94
CA LEU A 112 -7.91 18.61 -17.72
C LEU A 112 -6.60 19.37 -17.94
N GLY A 113 -5.96 19.20 -19.10
CA GLY A 113 -4.65 19.76 -19.41
C GLY A 113 -3.47 18.94 -18.86
N SER A 114 -2.34 18.94 -19.56
CA SER A 114 -1.17 18.12 -19.23
C SER A 114 -0.60 18.44 -17.84
N ARG A 115 -0.67 19.71 -17.41
CA ARG A 115 -0.19 20.16 -16.10
C ARG A 115 -0.95 19.54 -14.92
N THR A 116 -2.26 19.35 -15.07
CA THR A 116 -3.09 18.71 -14.02
C THR A 116 -2.69 17.26 -13.80
N TYR A 117 -2.42 16.53 -14.89
CA TYR A 117 -1.96 15.15 -14.78
C TYR A 117 -0.55 15.04 -14.19
N GLU A 118 0.35 15.99 -14.48
CA GLU A 118 1.66 16.06 -13.83
C GLU A 118 1.54 16.26 -12.31
N VAL A 119 0.62 17.13 -11.88
CA VAL A 119 0.34 17.35 -10.46
C VAL A 119 -0.24 16.09 -9.81
N PHE A 120 -1.13 15.38 -10.49
CA PHE A 120 -1.65 14.10 -10.00
C PHE A 120 -0.54 13.06 -9.86
N LEU A 121 0.38 12.96 -10.80
CA LEU A 121 1.54 12.09 -10.70
C LEU A 121 2.43 12.46 -9.51
N MET A 122 2.68 13.75 -9.31
CA MET A 122 3.50 14.23 -8.20
C MET A 122 2.87 13.90 -6.83
N ILE A 123 1.57 14.20 -6.65
CA ILE A 123 0.85 13.88 -5.42
C ILE A 123 0.85 12.37 -5.18
N ASN A 124 0.60 11.60 -6.22
CA ASN A 124 0.51 10.15 -6.14
C ASN A 124 1.87 9.49 -5.88
N GLY A 125 2.97 10.12 -6.29
CA GLY A 125 4.33 9.70 -5.96
C GLY A 125 4.61 9.66 -4.46
N PHE A 126 3.91 10.48 -3.67
CA PHE A 126 3.94 10.42 -2.22
C PHE A 126 2.80 9.58 -1.64
N ALA A 127 1.58 9.78 -2.12
CA ALA A 127 0.39 9.20 -1.51
C ALA A 127 0.37 7.67 -1.57
N ALA A 128 0.68 7.07 -2.72
CA ALA A 128 0.63 5.63 -2.87
C ALA A 128 1.68 4.89 -2.02
N PRO A 129 2.99 5.25 -2.04
CA PRO A 129 3.99 4.62 -1.17
C PRO A 129 3.73 4.87 0.31
N LEU A 130 3.25 6.07 0.69
CA LEU A 130 2.94 6.41 2.07
C LEU A 130 1.78 5.58 2.61
N LEU A 131 0.68 5.48 1.88
CA LEU A 131 -0.48 4.66 2.28
C LEU A 131 -0.12 3.18 2.37
N LEU A 132 0.62 2.66 1.40
CA LEU A 132 1.03 1.26 1.41
C LEU A 132 2.04 0.98 2.53
N GLY A 133 3.01 1.87 2.73
CA GLY A 133 3.98 1.77 3.82
C GLY A 133 3.30 1.84 5.19
N ALA A 134 2.34 2.75 5.36
CA ALA A 134 1.56 2.86 6.58
C ALA A 134 0.70 1.61 6.83
N ALA A 135 0.07 1.05 5.77
CA ALA A 135 -0.67 -0.21 5.87
C ALA A 135 0.22 -1.38 6.32
N VAL A 136 1.43 -1.48 5.76
CA VAL A 136 2.40 -2.51 6.18
C VAL A 136 2.91 -2.27 7.60
N ALA A 137 3.14 -1.02 7.98
CA ALA A 137 3.63 -0.69 9.32
C ALA A 137 2.61 -1.02 10.42
N THR A 138 1.30 -1.01 10.13
CA THR A 138 0.27 -1.46 11.09
C THR A 138 0.43 -2.94 11.49
N PHE A 139 1.13 -3.75 10.69
CA PHE A 139 1.43 -5.14 11.06
C PHE A 139 2.40 -5.25 12.24
N PHE A 140 3.27 -4.26 12.39
CA PHE A 140 4.24 -4.20 13.50
C PHE A 140 3.68 -3.47 14.72
N THR A 141 2.88 -2.44 14.51
CA THR A 141 2.33 -1.61 15.59
C THR A 141 1.00 -2.14 16.13
N GLY A 142 0.30 -2.98 15.36
CA GLY A 142 -1.06 -3.42 15.65
C GLY A 142 -2.10 -2.37 15.27
N SER A 143 -3.37 -2.77 15.31
CA SER A 143 -4.50 -1.89 15.03
C SER A 143 -5.60 -2.08 16.07
N PRO A 144 -6.34 -1.03 16.47
CA PRO A 144 -7.34 -1.09 17.52
C PRO A 144 -8.66 -1.70 17.01
N PHE A 145 -8.66 -3.00 16.74
CA PHE A 145 -9.87 -3.74 16.40
C PHE A 145 -9.99 -5.03 17.23
N ARG A 146 -11.19 -5.54 17.34
CA ARG A 146 -11.48 -6.85 17.94
C ARG A 146 -12.03 -7.79 16.86
N LEU A 147 -11.67 -9.06 16.97
CA LEU A 147 -12.24 -10.10 16.12
C LEU A 147 -13.43 -10.71 16.88
N GLY A 148 -14.62 -10.65 16.29
CA GLY A 148 -15.79 -11.35 16.76
C GLY A 148 -15.69 -12.85 16.53
N VAL A 149 -16.67 -13.62 17.04
CA VAL A 149 -16.72 -15.09 16.94
C VAL A 149 -16.75 -15.59 15.49
N MET A 150 -17.30 -14.80 14.57
CA MET A 150 -17.35 -15.10 13.13
C MET A 150 -16.21 -14.44 12.34
N HIS A 151 -15.12 -14.03 13.00
CA HIS A 151 -14.02 -13.27 12.40
C HIS A 151 -14.43 -11.90 11.84
N ASP A 152 -15.56 -11.37 12.28
CA ASP A 152 -15.99 -10.01 11.99
C ASP A 152 -15.07 -9.01 12.69
N VAL A 153 -14.70 -7.96 11.97
CA VAL A 153 -13.80 -6.91 12.48
C VAL A 153 -14.64 -5.78 13.07
N GLU A 154 -14.59 -5.64 14.38
CA GLU A 154 -15.20 -4.53 15.12
C GLU A 154 -14.12 -3.50 15.45
N TRP A 155 -14.24 -2.31 14.85
CA TRP A 155 -13.34 -1.20 15.14
C TRP A 155 -13.73 -0.52 16.47
N MET A 156 -12.72 -0.29 17.31
CA MET A 156 -12.92 0.48 18.56
C MET A 156 -13.07 1.99 18.31
N THR A 157 -12.70 2.44 17.10
CA THR A 157 -12.72 3.86 16.72
C THR A 157 -13.66 4.08 15.54
N PRO A 158 -14.35 5.26 15.47
CA PRO A 158 -15.30 5.57 14.40
C PRO A 158 -14.64 5.70 13.01
N TRP A 159 -13.34 5.93 12.95
CA TRP A 159 -12.58 6.12 11.70
C TRP A 159 -12.13 4.84 11.01
N ARG A 160 -12.54 3.67 11.51
CA ARG A 160 -12.34 2.35 10.89
C ARG A 160 -10.91 2.11 10.35
N GLY A 161 -9.91 2.43 11.16
CA GLY A 161 -8.52 2.17 10.84
C GLY A 161 -7.76 3.27 10.10
N LEU A 162 -8.42 4.34 9.66
CA LEU A 162 -7.71 5.51 9.10
C LEU A 162 -6.88 6.22 10.16
N ASP A 163 -7.35 6.29 11.39
CA ASP A 163 -6.62 6.79 12.55
C ASP A 163 -5.39 5.93 12.87
N ALA A 164 -5.49 4.61 12.76
CA ALA A 164 -4.36 3.71 12.96
C ALA A 164 -3.24 3.96 11.95
N LEU A 165 -3.57 4.30 10.70
CA LEU A 165 -2.58 4.64 9.68
C LEU A 165 -1.79 5.91 10.02
N PHE A 166 -2.46 6.94 10.52
CA PHE A 166 -1.83 8.25 10.74
C PHE A 166 -1.33 8.43 12.16
N VAL A 167 -2.11 8.04 13.16
CA VAL A 167 -1.80 8.27 14.56
C VAL A 167 -0.70 7.34 15.05
N ASN A 168 -0.77 6.05 14.74
CA ASN A 168 0.25 5.09 15.16
C ASN A 168 1.61 5.33 14.49
N GLN A 169 1.63 5.88 13.27
CA GLN A 169 2.85 6.18 12.55
C GLN A 169 3.51 7.49 13.02
N LEU A 170 2.71 8.51 13.29
CA LEU A 170 3.21 9.81 13.74
C LEU A 170 3.52 9.85 15.24
N PHE A 171 2.83 9.05 16.03
CA PHE A 171 2.99 8.97 17.48
C PHE A 171 3.10 7.52 17.96
N PRO A 172 4.26 6.87 17.78
CA PRO A 172 4.48 5.50 18.22
C PRO A 172 4.51 5.42 19.76
N GLY A 173 3.37 5.39 20.38
CA GLY A 173 3.20 5.40 21.85
C GLY A 173 1.79 5.73 22.29
N SER A 174 1.01 6.36 21.40
CA SER A 174 -0.38 6.73 21.74
C SER A 174 -1.30 5.51 21.94
N SER A 175 -1.00 4.39 21.28
CA SER A 175 -1.73 3.13 21.46
C SER A 175 -1.55 2.49 22.86
N ARG A 176 -0.47 2.85 23.59
CA ARG A 176 -0.24 2.41 24.96
C ARG A 176 -1.04 3.17 26.01
N PHE A 177 -1.65 4.30 25.64
CA PHE A 177 -2.39 5.17 26.57
C PHE A 177 -3.89 4.88 26.63
N LEU A 178 -4.42 3.97 25.83
CA LEU A 178 -5.81 3.55 25.94
C LEU A 178 -5.90 2.37 26.93
N PRO A 179 -6.41 2.58 28.18
CA PRO A 179 -6.54 1.51 29.15
C PRO A 179 -7.54 0.47 28.63
N GLY A 180 -7.06 -0.74 28.42
CA GLY A 180 -7.86 -1.88 27.95
C GLY A 180 -7.45 -2.47 26.60
N THR A 181 -6.48 -1.92 25.93
CA THR A 181 -5.92 -2.49 24.69
C THR A 181 -4.63 -3.25 24.97
N ASP A 182 -4.73 -4.41 25.61
CA ASP A 182 -3.66 -5.41 25.50
C ASP A 182 -3.62 -5.94 24.04
N ILE A 183 -3.02 -5.13 23.17
CA ILE A 183 -2.76 -5.48 21.76
C ILE A 183 -1.49 -6.32 21.73
N SER A 184 -1.43 -7.37 22.51
CA SER A 184 -0.32 -8.33 22.50
C SER A 184 -0.70 -9.66 21.86
N SER A 185 -1.81 -9.72 21.10
CA SER A 185 -2.04 -10.89 20.26
C SER A 185 -1.55 -10.61 18.83
N PRO A 186 -0.32 -10.99 18.50
CA PRO A 186 0.12 -10.92 17.11
C PRO A 186 -0.76 -11.87 16.30
N LEU A 187 -1.47 -11.35 15.31
CA LEU A 187 -2.23 -12.12 14.32
C LEU A 187 -1.39 -13.25 13.69
N PHE A 188 -0.07 -13.12 13.75
CA PHE A 188 0.88 -14.12 13.31
C PHE A 188 1.10 -15.27 14.31
N TYR A 189 0.94 -15.07 15.62
CA TYR A 189 1.18 -16.13 16.62
C TYR A 189 0.04 -17.13 16.73
N SER A 190 -1.19 -16.73 16.39
CA SER A 190 -2.36 -17.62 16.41
C SER A 190 -2.34 -18.67 15.30
N TYR A 191 -1.50 -18.52 14.28
CA TYR A 191 -1.40 -19.45 13.16
C TYR A 191 -0.42 -20.61 13.40
N TYR A 192 0.39 -20.53 14.46
CA TYR A 192 1.44 -21.51 14.77
C TYR A 192 1.15 -22.38 16.02
N ARG A 193 -0.11 -22.43 16.46
CA ARG A 193 -0.52 -23.38 17.51
C ARG A 193 -1.44 -24.46 17.00
#